data_04f14ccf37f465876b0711d0973174d2
#
_entry.id   04f14ccf37f465876b0711d0973174d2
#
_cell.length_a   1.000
_cell.length_b   1.000
_cell.length_c   1.000
_cell.angle_alpha   90.00
_cell.angle_beta   90.00
_cell.angle_gamma   90.00
#
_symmetry.space_group_name_H-M   'P 1'
#
loop_
_entity.id
_entity.type
_entity.pdbx_description
1 polymer ?
#
loop_
_entity_poly.entity_id
_entity_poly.type
_entity_poly.pdbx_seq_one_letter_code
_entity_poly.pdbx_strand_id
1 'polypeptide(L)'
;VGAGDKSGSFMFTIVNRDDSCSFRYTEEEAKAGGFKQVEIPIVTLNEIVAKNATLPFPDLVKIDAEGLDINVLEGASDLMGKTEVFLVEAALFCKEFDNSLLKMVDYMDKKGYSLFEITDLNRPFQPQVLWLVELAFVKKQGIIDSYKIDFAI
;
A
#
# COMPACT_ATOMS: atom_id res chain seq x y z
N VAL A 1 -8.36 6.94 12.09
CA VAL A 1 -8.93 5.84 11.32
C VAL A 1 -7.85 5.23 10.46
N GLY A 2 -7.80 3.91 10.36
CA GLY A 2 -6.93 3.17 9.43
C GLY A 2 -7.70 2.64 8.24
N ALA A 3 -6.96 2.21 7.19
CA ALA A 3 -7.51 1.53 6.02
C ALA A 3 -7.21 0.04 6.07
N GLY A 4 -8.12 -0.79 5.56
CA GLY A 4 -7.95 -2.24 5.52
C GLY A 4 -8.89 -2.94 4.55
N ASP A 5 -8.88 -4.26 4.57
CA ASP A 5 -9.73 -5.12 3.74
C ASP A 5 -11.21 -5.11 4.13
N LYS A 6 -11.48 -4.84 5.41
CA LYS A 6 -12.82 -4.79 6.00
C LYS A 6 -12.89 -3.77 7.12
N SER A 7 -14.09 -3.25 7.37
CA SER A 7 -14.35 -2.32 8.47
C SER A 7 -14.41 -3.04 9.81
N GLY A 8 -13.94 -2.34 10.83
CA GLY A 8 -13.88 -2.88 12.20
C GLY A 8 -13.04 -1.99 13.10
N SER A 9 -12.40 -2.58 14.10
CA SER A 9 -11.36 -1.93 14.89
C SER A 9 -10.15 -2.84 15.04
N PHE A 10 -8.98 -2.23 15.12
CA PHE A 10 -7.70 -2.93 15.30
C PHE A 10 -6.83 -2.20 16.30
N MET A 11 -5.96 -2.98 16.96
CA MET A 11 -4.95 -2.45 17.85
C MET A 11 -3.77 -1.90 17.04
N PHE A 12 -3.57 -0.60 17.11
CA PHE A 12 -2.47 0.11 16.47
C PHE A 12 -1.35 0.32 17.48
N THR A 13 -0.14 -0.11 17.14
CA THR A 13 1.03 -0.01 18.00
C THR A 13 1.81 1.24 17.68
N ILE A 14 2.00 2.07 18.71
CA ILE A 14 2.79 3.29 18.66
C ILE A 14 4.19 2.93 19.14
N VAL A 15 5.15 2.91 18.22
CA VAL A 15 6.56 2.67 18.52
C VAL A 15 7.31 4.01 18.68
N ASN A 16 8.57 3.95 19.10
CA ASN A 16 9.39 5.15 19.36
C ASN A 16 9.85 5.87 18.06
N ARG A 17 9.53 5.33 16.90
CA ARG A 17 9.77 5.94 15.59
C ARG A 17 8.42 6.19 14.93
N ASP A 18 8.14 7.44 14.58
CA ASP A 18 6.84 7.84 14.02
C ASP A 18 6.54 7.19 12.65
N ASP A 19 7.59 6.82 11.91
CA ASP A 19 7.55 6.20 10.60
C ASP A 19 7.41 4.66 10.60
N SER A 20 7.26 4.04 11.76
CA SER A 20 7.20 2.58 11.90
C SER A 20 6.03 2.10 12.76
N CYS A 21 5.06 2.99 13.03
CA CYS A 21 3.85 2.63 13.76
C CYS A 21 2.93 1.78 12.87
N SER A 22 2.42 0.65 13.39
CA SER A 22 1.65 -0.25 12.55
C SER A 22 0.66 -1.13 13.31
N PHE A 23 -0.14 -1.90 12.57
CA PHE A 23 -1.08 -2.91 13.09
C PHE A 23 -0.46 -4.31 13.25
N ARG A 24 0.82 -4.50 12.89
CA ARG A 24 1.45 -5.81 12.83
C ARG A 24 1.79 -6.44 14.18
N TYR A 25 1.97 -5.61 15.20
CA TYR A 25 2.41 -6.09 16.51
C TYR A 25 1.28 -6.79 17.26
N THR A 26 1.54 -7.98 17.75
CA THR A 26 0.68 -8.62 18.73
C THR A 26 0.72 -7.88 20.07
N GLU A 27 -0.23 -8.15 20.96
CA GLU A 27 -0.23 -7.58 22.29
C GLU A 27 1.03 -7.95 23.09
N GLU A 28 1.50 -9.21 22.95
CA GLU A 28 2.70 -9.70 23.61
C GLU A 28 3.95 -8.98 23.08
N GLU A 29 4.09 -8.83 21.77
CA GLU A 29 5.22 -8.11 21.16
C GLU A 29 5.25 -6.64 21.55
N ALA A 30 4.11 -5.96 21.53
CA ALA A 30 3.99 -4.57 21.96
C ALA A 30 4.38 -4.41 23.43
N LYS A 31 3.90 -5.31 24.29
CA LYS A 31 4.23 -5.32 25.72
C LYS A 31 5.71 -5.60 25.96
N ALA A 32 6.29 -6.58 25.26
CA ALA A 32 7.71 -6.89 25.35
C ALA A 32 8.59 -5.74 24.89
N GLY A 33 8.16 -5.00 23.86
CA GLY A 33 8.83 -3.79 23.36
C GLY A 33 8.60 -2.53 24.19
N GLY A 34 7.71 -2.58 25.19
CA GLY A 34 7.31 -1.40 25.96
C GLY A 34 6.50 -0.38 25.13
N PHE A 35 5.85 -0.82 24.07
CA PHE A 35 5.09 0.02 23.15
C PHE A 35 3.64 0.19 23.62
N LYS A 36 3.09 1.36 23.34
CA LYS A 36 1.67 1.65 23.60
C LYS A 36 0.82 1.12 22.43
N GLN A 37 -0.28 0.46 22.76
CA GLN A 37 -1.32 0.13 21.78
C GLN A 37 -2.57 0.97 22.01
N VAL A 38 -3.20 1.36 20.91
CA VAL A 38 -4.50 2.06 20.92
C VAL A 38 -5.42 1.38 19.90
N GLU A 39 -6.67 1.19 20.31
CA GLU A 39 -7.69 0.70 19.39
C GLU A 39 -8.11 1.83 18.45
N ILE A 40 -8.05 1.60 17.15
CA ILE A 40 -8.50 2.57 16.13
C ILE A 40 -9.50 1.92 15.18
N PRO A 41 -10.49 2.68 14.70
CA PRO A 41 -11.42 2.20 13.70
C PRO A 41 -10.72 2.00 12.36
N ILE A 42 -11.08 0.92 11.66
CA ILE A 42 -10.65 0.61 10.29
C ILE A 42 -11.85 0.78 9.36
N VAL A 43 -11.61 1.33 8.20
CA VAL A 43 -12.58 1.46 7.10
C VAL A 43 -11.95 0.96 5.80
N THR A 44 -12.78 0.56 4.85
CA THR A 44 -12.31 0.26 3.50
C THR A 44 -12.25 1.51 2.64
N LEU A 45 -11.38 1.53 1.63
CA LEU A 45 -11.38 2.63 0.65
C LEU A 45 -12.71 2.66 -0.14
N ASN A 46 -13.33 1.51 -0.39
CA ASN A 46 -14.65 1.44 -1.00
C ASN A 46 -15.69 2.22 -0.20
N GLU A 47 -15.71 2.06 1.14
CA GLU A 47 -16.64 2.82 1.99
C GLU A 47 -16.34 4.33 2.00
N ILE A 48 -15.05 4.72 1.98
CA ILE A 48 -14.68 6.13 1.91
C ILE A 48 -15.21 6.76 0.63
N VAL A 49 -15.00 6.11 -0.52
CA VAL A 49 -15.48 6.59 -1.81
C VAL A 49 -17.01 6.62 -1.85
N ALA A 50 -17.68 5.56 -1.37
CA ALA A 50 -19.14 5.52 -1.33
C ALA A 50 -19.76 6.62 -0.45
N LYS A 51 -19.15 6.92 0.70
CA LYS A 51 -19.60 8.01 1.59
C LYS A 51 -19.37 9.41 0.99
N ASN A 52 -18.47 9.53 0.04
CA ASN A 52 -18.11 10.77 -0.64
C ASN A 52 -18.51 10.77 -2.12
N ALA A 53 -19.65 10.18 -2.46
CA ALA A 53 -20.10 9.94 -3.84
C ALA A 53 -20.26 11.22 -4.70
N THR A 54 -20.20 12.41 -4.12
CA THR A 54 -20.17 13.70 -4.83
C THR A 54 -18.77 14.06 -5.36
N LEU A 55 -17.73 13.41 -4.87
CA LEU A 55 -16.37 13.59 -5.36
C LEU A 55 -16.09 12.64 -6.52
N PRO A 56 -15.25 13.02 -7.47
CA PRO A 56 -14.80 12.10 -8.52
C PRO A 56 -13.99 10.95 -7.89
N PHE A 57 -13.93 9.82 -8.59
CA PHE A 57 -12.96 8.78 -8.23
C PHE A 57 -11.54 9.35 -8.26
N PRO A 58 -10.67 8.94 -7.34
CA PRO A 58 -9.29 9.42 -7.32
C PRO A 58 -8.54 8.90 -8.55
N ASP A 59 -7.82 9.79 -9.23
CA ASP A 59 -6.93 9.41 -10.33
C ASP A 59 -5.66 8.73 -9.83
N LEU A 60 -5.24 9.05 -8.60
CA LEU A 60 -4.07 8.48 -7.93
C LEU A 60 -4.42 8.10 -6.49
N VAL A 61 -3.99 6.91 -6.09
CA VAL A 61 -4.07 6.42 -4.71
C VAL A 61 -2.68 6.00 -4.24
N LYS A 62 -2.18 6.60 -3.16
CA LYS A 62 -0.98 6.13 -2.46
C LYS A 62 -1.40 5.29 -1.25
N ILE A 63 -0.77 4.13 -1.12
CA ILE A 63 -0.90 3.23 0.02
C ILE A 63 0.49 3.03 0.62
N ASP A 64 0.58 3.22 1.93
CA ASP A 64 1.79 3.08 2.73
C ASP A 64 1.31 2.55 4.08
N ALA A 65 1.12 1.24 4.15
CA ALA A 65 0.44 0.55 5.25
C ALA A 65 1.37 -0.40 6.01
N GLU A 66 2.69 -0.17 5.93
CA GLU A 66 3.69 -0.88 6.71
C GLU A 66 3.54 -2.42 6.59
N GLY A 67 3.39 -2.90 5.36
CA GLY A 67 3.27 -4.33 5.05
C GLY A 67 1.84 -4.87 4.94
N LEU A 68 0.82 -4.03 5.13
CA LEU A 68 -0.60 -4.37 4.95
C LEU A 68 -1.18 -3.79 3.65
N ASP A 69 -0.34 -3.39 2.71
CA ASP A 69 -0.74 -2.69 1.48
C ASP A 69 -1.71 -3.52 0.63
N ILE A 70 -1.48 -4.84 0.50
CA ILE A 70 -2.40 -5.73 -0.22
C ILE A 70 -3.77 -5.78 0.48
N ASN A 71 -3.82 -5.78 1.82
CA ASN A 71 -5.09 -5.74 2.55
C ASN A 71 -5.86 -4.45 2.27
N VAL A 72 -5.17 -3.31 2.22
CA VAL A 72 -5.79 -2.03 1.86
C VAL A 72 -6.30 -2.06 0.42
N LEU A 73 -5.53 -2.64 -0.52
CA LEU A 73 -5.94 -2.82 -1.92
C LEU A 73 -7.16 -3.75 -2.06
N GLU A 74 -7.29 -4.78 -1.22
CA GLU A 74 -8.49 -5.63 -1.17
C GLU A 74 -9.74 -4.84 -0.77
N GLY A 75 -9.59 -3.91 0.19
CA GLY A 75 -10.64 -2.97 0.57
C GLY A 75 -10.88 -1.83 -0.42
N ALA A 76 -10.14 -1.80 -1.55
CA ALA A 76 -10.22 -0.82 -2.62
C ALA A 76 -10.76 -1.40 -3.94
N SER A 77 -11.45 -2.54 -3.89
CA SER A 77 -11.88 -3.25 -5.10
C SER A 77 -12.73 -2.42 -6.08
N ASP A 78 -13.52 -1.46 -5.57
CA ASP A 78 -14.36 -0.58 -6.39
C ASP A 78 -13.55 0.52 -7.11
N LEU A 79 -12.31 0.75 -6.71
CA LEU A 79 -11.39 1.67 -7.35
C LEU A 79 -10.63 1.00 -8.51
N MET A 80 -10.55 -0.35 -8.50
CA MET A 80 -9.86 -1.09 -9.56
C MET A 80 -10.54 -0.87 -10.90
N GLY A 81 -9.74 -0.58 -11.92
CA GLY A 81 -10.19 -0.22 -13.26
C GLY A 81 -10.72 1.21 -13.42
N LYS A 82 -10.81 2.00 -12.33
CA LYS A 82 -11.23 3.41 -12.36
C LYS A 82 -10.09 4.36 -12.04
N THR A 83 -9.32 4.09 -11.00
CA THR A 83 -8.10 4.83 -10.65
C THR A 83 -7.00 4.58 -11.69
N GLU A 84 -6.33 5.61 -12.16
CA GLU A 84 -5.26 5.50 -13.17
C GLU A 84 -3.94 5.02 -12.58
N VAL A 85 -3.60 5.47 -11.36
CA VAL A 85 -2.31 5.18 -10.73
C VAL A 85 -2.48 4.72 -9.29
N PHE A 86 -1.78 3.65 -8.93
CA PHE A 86 -1.54 3.26 -7.54
C PHE A 86 -0.05 3.36 -7.23
N LEU A 87 0.28 4.05 -6.13
CA LEU A 87 1.60 4.01 -5.51
C LEU A 87 1.51 3.12 -4.28
N VAL A 88 2.30 2.07 -4.22
CA VAL A 88 2.25 1.09 -3.13
C VAL A 88 3.63 0.65 -2.71
N GLU A 89 3.80 0.33 -1.43
CA GLU A 89 5.05 -0.21 -0.92
C GLU A 89 5.11 -1.73 -1.05
N ALA A 90 6.29 -2.26 -1.35
CA ALA A 90 6.52 -3.69 -1.45
C ALA A 90 7.88 -4.09 -0.87
N ALA A 91 7.91 -5.26 -0.22
CA ALA A 91 9.10 -5.80 0.40
C ALA A 91 9.99 -6.53 -0.60
N LEU A 92 11.29 -6.22 -0.60
CA LEU A 92 12.31 -7.02 -1.27
C LEU A 92 13.02 -7.94 -0.27
N PHE A 93 13.80 -7.37 0.63
CA PHE A 93 14.55 -8.14 1.62
C PHE A 93 13.86 -8.15 2.99
N CYS A 94 12.87 -7.29 3.21
CA CYS A 94 12.06 -7.29 4.41
C CYS A 94 11.23 -8.58 4.48
N LYS A 95 11.57 -9.46 5.40
CA LYS A 95 10.87 -10.75 5.60
C LYS A 95 9.72 -10.65 6.59
N GLU A 96 9.57 -9.50 7.20
CA GLU A 96 8.50 -9.21 8.17
C GLU A 96 7.19 -8.85 7.48
N PHE A 97 7.24 -8.46 6.19
CA PHE A 97 6.09 -8.06 5.40
C PHE A 97 5.64 -9.18 4.48
N ASP A 98 4.34 -9.44 4.46
CA ASP A 98 3.73 -10.42 3.56
C ASP A 98 3.59 -9.90 2.12
N ASN A 99 3.56 -8.58 1.92
CA ASN A 99 3.44 -7.90 0.63
C ASN A 99 4.78 -7.84 -0.11
N SER A 100 5.41 -9.00 -0.37
CA SER A 100 6.64 -9.03 -1.16
C SER A 100 6.42 -8.44 -2.57
N LEU A 101 7.51 -7.94 -3.20
CA LEU A 101 7.49 -7.40 -4.56
C LEU A 101 6.77 -8.35 -5.54
N LEU A 102 7.08 -9.66 -5.49
CA LEU A 102 6.45 -10.62 -6.39
C LEU A 102 4.94 -10.75 -6.15
N LYS A 103 4.50 -10.80 -4.89
CA LYS A 103 3.08 -10.84 -4.55
C LYS A 103 2.35 -9.58 -4.99
N MET A 104 2.97 -8.41 -4.78
CA MET A 104 2.39 -7.13 -5.16
C MET A 104 2.22 -7.01 -6.67
N VAL A 105 3.26 -7.34 -7.44
CA VAL A 105 3.21 -7.30 -8.91
C VAL A 105 2.17 -8.28 -9.45
N ASP A 106 2.15 -9.52 -8.96
CA ASP A 106 1.16 -10.53 -9.36
C ASP A 106 -0.28 -10.09 -9.02
N TYR A 107 -0.47 -9.52 -7.82
CA TYR A 107 -1.77 -9.00 -7.41
C TYR A 107 -2.26 -7.88 -8.33
N MET A 108 -1.44 -6.87 -8.56
CA MET A 108 -1.80 -5.72 -9.39
C MET A 108 -1.99 -6.10 -10.86
N ASP A 109 -1.16 -7.01 -11.39
CA ASP A 109 -1.32 -7.54 -12.75
C ASP A 109 -2.69 -8.20 -12.96
N LYS A 110 -3.11 -9.05 -12.01
CA LYS A 110 -4.44 -9.69 -12.00
C LYS A 110 -5.59 -8.70 -11.86
N LYS A 111 -5.34 -7.54 -11.26
CA LYS A 111 -6.33 -6.45 -11.13
C LYS A 111 -6.36 -5.49 -12.33
N GLY A 112 -5.54 -5.76 -13.36
CA GLY A 112 -5.53 -4.98 -14.60
C GLY A 112 -4.59 -3.77 -14.56
N TYR A 113 -3.51 -3.85 -13.79
CA TYR A 113 -2.47 -2.82 -13.69
C TYR A 113 -1.12 -3.35 -14.11
N SER A 114 -0.32 -2.51 -14.74
CA SER A 114 1.07 -2.80 -15.10
C SER A 114 2.02 -2.06 -14.17
N LEU A 115 3.10 -2.72 -13.74
CA LEU A 115 4.20 -2.04 -13.08
C LEU A 115 4.82 -1.05 -14.06
N PHE A 116 4.87 0.22 -13.68
CA PHE A 116 5.33 1.33 -14.53
C PHE A 116 6.69 1.88 -14.08
N GLU A 117 6.85 2.09 -12.77
CA GLU A 117 8.07 2.70 -12.23
C GLU A 117 8.35 2.22 -10.81
N ILE A 118 9.61 2.30 -10.39
CA ILE A 118 10.04 2.21 -9.00
C ILE A 118 10.38 3.63 -8.55
N THR A 119 9.56 4.19 -7.69
CA THR A 119 9.63 5.62 -7.33
C THR A 119 10.49 5.90 -6.10
N ASP A 120 10.70 4.88 -5.25
CA ASP A 120 11.60 4.98 -4.10
C ASP A 120 12.34 3.66 -3.83
N LEU A 121 13.56 3.78 -3.26
CA LEU A 121 14.46 2.69 -2.91
C LEU A 121 14.89 2.81 -1.45
N ASN A 122 14.19 2.13 -0.56
CA ASN A 122 14.46 2.19 0.87
C ASN A 122 15.61 1.26 1.27
N ARG A 123 16.69 1.82 1.82
CA ARG A 123 17.93 1.13 2.25
C ARG A 123 18.34 1.53 3.68
N PRO A 124 17.56 1.17 4.71
CA PRO A 124 17.76 1.70 6.07
C PRO A 124 18.96 1.11 6.80
N PHE A 125 19.59 0.05 6.30
CA PHE A 125 20.63 -0.70 7.01
C PHE A 125 21.99 -0.68 6.33
N GLN A 126 23.04 -1.00 7.13
CA GLN A 126 24.39 -1.24 6.63
C GLN A 126 24.75 -2.74 6.76
N PRO A 127 25.31 -3.40 5.73
CA PRO A 127 25.53 -2.88 4.37
C PRO A 127 24.21 -2.47 3.73
N GLN A 128 24.25 -1.54 2.77
CA GLN A 128 23.04 -1.01 2.13
C GLN A 128 22.28 -2.10 1.34
N VAL A 129 21.35 -2.73 2.03
CA VAL A 129 20.42 -3.70 1.43
C VAL A 129 19.14 -2.99 1.03
N LEU A 130 18.65 -3.24 -0.17
CA LEU A 130 17.34 -2.77 -0.59
C LEU A 130 16.27 -3.52 0.20
N TRP A 131 15.61 -2.80 1.09
CA TRP A 131 14.67 -3.36 2.06
C TRP A 131 13.25 -3.36 1.54
N LEU A 132 12.79 -2.17 1.15
CA LEU A 132 11.48 -1.90 0.58
C LEU A 132 11.64 -1.08 -0.69
N VAL A 133 10.62 -1.07 -1.52
CA VAL A 133 10.48 -0.19 -2.69
C VAL A 133 9.09 0.40 -2.74
N GLU A 134 8.96 1.65 -3.21
CA GLU A 134 7.68 2.18 -3.64
C GLU A 134 7.52 1.92 -5.14
N LEU A 135 6.37 1.41 -5.53
CA LEU A 135 6.04 0.98 -6.89
C LEU A 135 4.87 1.82 -7.42
N ALA A 136 5.03 2.34 -8.62
CA ALA A 136 3.94 2.94 -9.37
C ALA A 136 3.32 1.90 -10.31
N PHE A 137 2.02 1.66 -10.16
CA PHE A 137 1.24 0.83 -11.07
C PHE A 137 0.28 1.71 -11.86
N VAL A 138 0.20 1.48 -13.17
CA VAL A 138 -0.72 2.21 -14.07
C VAL A 138 -1.78 1.26 -14.62
N LYS A 139 -2.99 1.77 -14.79
CA LYS A 139 -4.11 1.02 -15.33
C LYS A 139 -3.81 0.57 -16.77
N LYS A 140 -3.93 -0.73 -17.05
CA LYS A 140 -3.80 -1.27 -18.41
C LYS A 140 -4.85 -0.65 -19.33
N GLN A 141 -4.41 -0.20 -20.50
CA GLN A 141 -5.23 0.54 -21.47
C GLN A 141 -5.79 1.87 -20.92
N GLY A 142 -5.24 2.38 -19.82
CA GLY A 142 -5.53 3.70 -19.27
C GLY A 142 -4.81 4.82 -20.00
N ILE A 143 -4.90 6.04 -19.47
CA ILE A 143 -4.34 7.23 -20.09
C ILE A 143 -2.81 7.12 -20.21
N ILE A 144 -2.13 6.66 -19.13
CA ILE A 144 -0.67 6.58 -19.10
C ILE A 144 -0.18 5.40 -19.93
N ASP A 145 -0.79 4.21 -19.77
CA ASP A 145 -0.40 3.00 -20.49
C ASP A 145 -0.59 3.12 -22.00
N SER A 146 -1.56 3.92 -22.44
CA SER A 146 -1.84 4.19 -23.86
C SER A 146 -0.95 5.27 -24.45
N TYR A 147 -0.10 5.92 -23.64
CA TYR A 147 0.80 6.97 -24.12
C TYR A 147 1.89 6.40 -25.03
N LYS A 148 1.98 6.90 -26.24
CA LYS A 148 3.02 6.49 -27.20
C LYS A 148 4.29 7.27 -26.92
N ILE A 149 5.37 6.56 -26.63
CA ILE A 149 6.71 7.14 -26.54
C ILE A 149 7.32 7.12 -27.93
N ASP A 150 7.50 8.30 -28.53
CA ASP A 150 8.28 8.43 -29.75
C ASP A 150 9.77 8.44 -29.37
N PHE A 151 10.44 7.32 -29.59
CA PHE A 151 11.90 7.30 -29.57
C PHE A 151 12.39 8.01 -30.85
N ALA A 152 12.80 9.27 -30.71
CA ALA A 152 13.56 9.92 -31.78
C ALA A 152 14.88 9.14 -31.96
N ILE A 153 15.01 8.42 -33.06
CA ILE A 153 16.23 7.76 -33.50
C ILE A 153 17.12 8.78 -34.22
#